data_e8839f23292b417f0bbcc6fdfaa85fd5
#
_entry.id   e8839f23292b417f0bbcc6fdfaa85fd5
#
_cell.length_a   1.000
_cell.length_b   1.000
_cell.length_c   1.000
_cell.angle_alpha   90.00
_cell.angle_beta   90.00
_cell.angle_gamma   90.00
#
_symmetry.space_group_name_H-M   'P 1'
#
loop_
_entity.id
_entity.type
_entity.pdbx_description
1 polymer ?
#
loop_
_entity_poly.entity_id
_entity_poly.type
_entity_poly.pdbx_seq_one_letter_code
_entity_poly.pdbx_strand_id
1 'polypeptide(L)'
;MFTIASTPAKQSVTETISTLASRLSSSTLLEDRRAAILGLRSFAKDYPASVASDALRGLIAGLRKDGEDVDTVKVVLETLLMLFNPNTSSPEASEEIALWLADEFTQRQDNITLLLDFLETNDFYSRLYSLQLLSAILASRTERTEECIFTAPLGISRLVAVLDDKREAVRNEALTLLTYLTPSSSELQKVVAFENVFDRLFNIIKHEGSISEGDRVVEDCLILLANLLRLNVSNQSFFRETGCVPKLAQLLSNSLSGDGADAGAAEWAQVQKNRNTFALLAVLRLFLVTGGHGTPANQASFWQQGILALVLQIAFSRTTEIQIKAEVRSYINPLGVVC
;
A
#
# COMPACT_ATOMS: atom_id res chain seq x y z
N MET A 1 19.07 -8.37 -67.21
CA MET A 1 17.91 -7.76 -66.55
C MET A 1 18.10 -7.98 -65.05
N PHE A 2 18.57 -6.95 -64.30
CA PHE A 2 18.77 -7.05 -62.86
C PHE A 2 17.43 -6.72 -62.20
N THR A 3 16.83 -7.68 -61.54
CA THR A 3 15.68 -7.49 -60.69
C THR A 3 16.15 -6.71 -59.45
N ILE A 4 15.73 -5.46 -59.34
CA ILE A 4 15.91 -4.66 -58.13
C ILE A 4 15.07 -5.36 -57.05
N ALA A 5 15.75 -5.97 -56.05
CA ALA A 5 15.10 -6.48 -54.88
C ALA A 5 14.38 -5.31 -54.20
N SER A 6 13.06 -5.38 -54.16
CA SER A 6 12.26 -4.41 -53.43
C SER A 6 12.73 -4.39 -51.96
N THR A 7 13.06 -3.21 -51.46
CA THR A 7 13.29 -3.04 -50.01
C THR A 7 12.12 -3.63 -49.26
N PRO A 8 12.37 -4.47 -48.25
CA PRO A 8 11.28 -5.06 -47.48
C PRO A 8 10.41 -3.95 -46.91
N ALA A 9 9.11 -4.08 -47.07
CA ALA A 9 8.13 -3.13 -46.54
C ALA A 9 8.40 -2.94 -45.04
N LYS A 10 8.44 -1.66 -44.60
CA LYS A 10 8.67 -1.32 -43.22
C LYS A 10 7.50 -1.91 -42.40
N GLN A 11 7.81 -2.85 -41.53
CA GLN A 11 6.81 -3.52 -40.70
C GLN A 11 6.09 -2.47 -39.83
N SER A 12 4.77 -2.53 -39.71
CA SER A 12 3.99 -1.63 -38.87
C SER A 12 4.27 -1.95 -37.39
N VAL A 13 4.02 -0.99 -36.49
CA VAL A 13 4.17 -1.18 -35.04
C VAL A 13 3.28 -2.33 -34.57
N THR A 14 2.03 -2.37 -35.01
CA THR A 14 1.06 -3.42 -34.64
C THR A 14 1.53 -4.80 -35.11
N GLU A 15 2.04 -4.94 -36.34
CA GLU A 15 2.61 -6.21 -36.82
C GLU A 15 3.86 -6.63 -36.03
N THR A 16 4.67 -5.68 -35.59
CA THR A 16 5.84 -5.94 -34.74
C THR A 16 5.41 -6.47 -33.38
N ILE A 17 4.42 -5.80 -32.72
CA ILE A 17 3.86 -6.22 -31.43
C ILE A 17 3.26 -7.65 -31.55
N SER A 18 2.46 -7.91 -32.58
CA SER A 18 1.85 -9.22 -32.82
C SER A 18 2.91 -10.32 -33.04
N THR A 19 3.98 -10.01 -33.78
CA THR A 19 5.11 -10.94 -33.99
C THR A 19 5.82 -11.25 -32.66
N LEU A 20 6.05 -10.24 -31.80
CA LEU A 20 6.69 -10.42 -30.50
C LEU A 20 5.79 -11.24 -29.54
N ALA A 21 4.48 -10.96 -29.53
CA ALA A 21 3.50 -11.72 -28.74
C ALA A 21 3.43 -13.20 -29.17
N SER A 22 3.48 -13.46 -30.50
CA SER A 22 3.56 -14.81 -31.04
C SER A 22 4.85 -15.53 -30.62
N ARG A 23 6.00 -14.84 -30.64
CA ARG A 23 7.28 -15.38 -30.17
C ARG A 23 7.24 -15.69 -28.68
N LEU A 24 6.68 -14.81 -27.85
CA LEU A 24 6.52 -15.05 -26.41
C LEU A 24 5.75 -16.35 -26.15
N SER A 25 4.70 -16.61 -26.92
CA SER A 25 3.84 -17.78 -26.73
C SER A 25 4.44 -19.07 -27.30
N SER A 26 5.16 -19.01 -28.42
CA SER A 26 5.65 -20.16 -29.17
C SER A 26 7.08 -20.59 -28.86
N SER A 27 7.93 -19.68 -28.33
CA SER A 27 9.34 -19.99 -28.10
C SER A 27 9.55 -21.01 -26.97
N THR A 28 10.41 -21.98 -27.22
CA THR A 28 10.80 -23.01 -26.22
C THR A 28 11.94 -22.50 -25.32
N LEU A 29 12.86 -21.73 -25.87
CA LEU A 29 14.02 -21.20 -25.14
C LEU A 29 13.62 -19.99 -24.29
N LEU A 30 14.15 -19.91 -23.08
CA LEU A 30 13.93 -18.82 -22.13
C LEU A 30 14.44 -17.47 -22.69
N GLU A 31 15.61 -17.49 -23.30
CA GLU A 31 16.26 -16.31 -23.88
C GLU A 31 15.40 -15.67 -24.99
N ASP A 32 14.78 -16.48 -25.83
CA ASP A 32 13.89 -16.02 -26.90
C ASP A 32 12.61 -15.39 -26.32
N ARG A 33 12.04 -16.00 -25.28
CA ARG A 33 10.88 -15.43 -24.57
C ARG A 33 11.25 -14.12 -23.91
N ARG A 34 12.39 -14.06 -23.20
CA ARG A 34 12.89 -12.82 -22.60
C ARG A 34 13.13 -11.72 -23.64
N ALA A 35 13.74 -12.04 -24.78
CA ALA A 35 13.94 -11.09 -25.86
C ALA A 35 12.60 -10.56 -26.41
N ALA A 36 11.59 -11.43 -26.55
CA ALA A 36 10.25 -11.00 -26.97
C ALA A 36 9.61 -10.07 -25.95
N ILE A 37 9.71 -10.35 -24.63
CA ILE A 37 9.19 -9.50 -23.56
C ILE A 37 9.87 -8.14 -23.55
N LEU A 38 11.20 -8.08 -23.69
CA LEU A 38 11.96 -6.83 -23.81
C LEU A 38 11.52 -5.98 -25.01
N GLY A 39 11.24 -6.65 -26.14
CA GLY A 39 10.65 -6.00 -27.31
C GLY A 39 9.26 -5.42 -27.01
N LEU A 40 8.36 -6.19 -26.39
CA LEU A 40 7.01 -5.73 -26.00
C LEU A 40 7.06 -4.57 -25.02
N ARG A 41 7.99 -4.61 -24.05
CA ARG A 41 8.20 -3.54 -23.08
C ARG A 41 8.51 -2.20 -23.75
N SER A 42 9.27 -2.19 -24.85
CA SER A 42 9.60 -0.95 -25.55
C SER A 42 8.39 -0.24 -26.16
N PHE A 43 7.28 -0.97 -26.38
CA PHE A 43 6.02 -0.43 -26.90
C PHE A 43 4.96 -0.17 -25.82
N ALA A 44 5.13 -0.73 -24.62
CA ALA A 44 4.07 -0.80 -23.60
C ALA A 44 3.52 0.57 -23.18
N LYS A 45 4.34 1.63 -23.13
CA LYS A 45 3.87 2.97 -22.76
C LYS A 45 3.20 3.73 -23.90
N ASP A 46 3.66 3.53 -25.13
CA ASP A 46 3.20 4.29 -26.28
C ASP A 46 2.05 3.59 -27.04
N TYR A 47 1.96 2.26 -26.92
CA TYR A 47 0.94 1.42 -27.56
C TYR A 47 0.33 0.43 -26.56
N PRO A 48 -0.24 0.93 -25.43
CA PRO A 48 -0.68 0.05 -24.34
C PRO A 48 -1.84 -0.86 -24.75
N ALA A 49 -2.80 -0.38 -25.55
CA ALA A 49 -3.93 -1.19 -26.01
C ALA A 49 -3.49 -2.31 -26.95
N SER A 50 -2.61 -1.99 -27.90
CA SER A 50 -2.07 -2.97 -28.83
C SER A 50 -1.24 -4.05 -28.11
N VAL A 51 -0.35 -3.68 -27.17
CA VAL A 51 0.44 -4.63 -26.38
C VAL A 51 -0.46 -5.47 -25.48
N ALA A 52 -1.43 -4.86 -24.80
CA ALA A 52 -2.33 -5.58 -23.93
C ALA A 52 -3.20 -6.57 -24.72
N SER A 53 -3.77 -6.16 -25.88
CA SER A 53 -4.58 -7.03 -26.73
C SER A 53 -3.85 -8.30 -27.17
N ASP A 54 -2.59 -8.16 -27.62
CA ASP A 54 -1.86 -9.26 -28.22
C ASP A 54 -1.05 -10.07 -27.20
N ALA A 55 -0.53 -9.44 -26.13
CA ALA A 55 0.48 -10.06 -25.28
C ALA A 55 0.08 -10.26 -23.82
N LEU A 56 -0.97 -9.63 -23.27
CA LEU A 56 -1.29 -9.65 -21.84
C LEU A 56 -1.36 -11.07 -21.27
N ARG A 57 -2.12 -11.94 -21.91
CA ARG A 57 -2.26 -13.35 -21.47
C ARG A 57 -0.95 -14.11 -21.55
N GLY A 58 -0.13 -13.83 -22.58
CA GLY A 58 1.20 -14.40 -22.73
C GLY A 58 2.16 -13.93 -21.65
N LEU A 59 2.12 -12.65 -21.27
CA LEU A 59 2.90 -12.08 -20.16
C LEU A 59 2.53 -12.72 -18.82
N ILE A 60 1.24 -12.83 -18.51
CA ILE A 60 0.76 -13.48 -17.27
C ILE A 60 1.14 -14.97 -17.25
N ALA A 61 1.01 -15.68 -18.38
CA ALA A 61 1.44 -17.07 -18.49
C ALA A 61 2.97 -17.22 -18.33
N GLY A 62 3.73 -16.24 -18.81
CA GLY A 62 5.19 -16.16 -18.66
C GLY A 62 5.61 -16.09 -17.18
N LEU A 63 4.91 -15.31 -16.35
CA LEU A 63 5.17 -15.27 -14.90
C LEU A 63 5.04 -16.64 -14.23
N ARG A 64 4.10 -17.47 -14.68
CA ARG A 64 3.95 -18.84 -14.15
C ARG A 64 5.00 -19.79 -14.67
N LYS A 65 5.31 -19.69 -15.96
CA LYS A 65 6.23 -20.63 -16.63
C LYS A 65 7.68 -20.37 -16.23
N ASP A 66 8.07 -19.11 -16.14
CA ASP A 66 9.45 -18.67 -15.96
C ASP A 66 9.64 -17.96 -14.59
N GLY A 67 8.79 -18.26 -13.60
CA GLY A 67 8.77 -17.63 -12.29
C GLY A 67 10.03 -17.80 -11.44
N GLU A 68 10.86 -18.81 -11.76
CA GLU A 68 12.16 -19.03 -11.12
C GLU A 68 13.26 -18.10 -11.69
N ASP A 69 13.04 -17.53 -12.86
CA ASP A 69 14.01 -16.64 -13.51
C ASP A 69 13.74 -15.17 -13.16
N VAL A 70 14.50 -14.65 -12.22
CA VAL A 70 14.34 -13.29 -11.65
C VAL A 70 14.36 -12.20 -12.72
N ASP A 71 15.24 -12.32 -13.73
CA ASP A 71 15.32 -11.31 -14.79
C ASP A 71 14.06 -11.31 -15.66
N THR A 72 13.50 -12.47 -15.97
CA THR A 72 12.25 -12.58 -16.73
C THR A 72 11.08 -12.06 -15.91
N VAL A 73 10.94 -12.44 -14.64
CA VAL A 73 9.90 -11.94 -13.73
C VAL A 73 9.95 -10.43 -13.65
N LYS A 74 11.13 -9.85 -13.42
CA LYS A 74 11.31 -8.40 -13.36
C LYS A 74 10.81 -7.70 -14.62
N VAL A 75 11.22 -8.16 -15.80
CA VAL A 75 10.85 -7.51 -17.07
C VAL A 75 9.37 -7.66 -17.37
N VAL A 76 8.76 -8.80 -17.04
CA VAL A 76 7.31 -9.00 -17.20
C VAL A 76 6.53 -8.05 -16.28
N LEU A 77 6.85 -8.04 -14.99
CA LEU A 77 6.16 -7.17 -14.02
C LEU A 77 6.32 -5.69 -14.39
N GLU A 78 7.51 -5.27 -14.81
CA GLU A 78 7.75 -3.91 -15.28
C GLU A 78 6.93 -3.57 -16.52
N THR A 79 6.82 -4.50 -17.49
CA THR A 79 5.99 -4.33 -18.69
C THR A 79 4.52 -4.17 -18.32
N LEU A 80 4.01 -5.00 -17.42
CA LEU A 80 2.63 -4.92 -16.93
C LEU A 80 2.36 -3.58 -16.22
N LEU A 81 3.27 -3.11 -15.37
CA LEU A 81 3.16 -1.79 -14.73
C LEU A 81 3.13 -0.64 -15.72
N MET A 82 3.90 -0.74 -16.81
CA MET A 82 3.87 0.25 -17.89
C MET A 82 2.53 0.31 -18.60
N LEU A 83 1.82 -0.81 -18.72
CA LEU A 83 0.47 -0.85 -19.31
C LEU A 83 -0.56 -0.15 -18.42
N PHE A 84 -0.44 -0.25 -17.08
CA PHE A 84 -1.29 0.49 -16.15
C PHE A 84 -0.97 2.00 -16.10
N ASN A 85 0.23 2.39 -16.52
CA ASN A 85 0.67 3.78 -16.49
C ASN A 85 1.26 4.22 -17.86
N PRO A 86 0.42 4.30 -18.91
CA PRO A 86 0.84 4.66 -20.25
C PRO A 86 1.27 6.14 -20.35
N ASN A 87 1.95 6.49 -21.43
CA ASN A 87 2.25 7.87 -21.75
C ASN A 87 0.96 8.64 -22.06
N THR A 88 0.75 9.78 -21.42
CA THR A 88 -0.43 10.63 -21.63
C THR A 88 -0.59 11.15 -23.05
N SER A 89 0.51 11.19 -23.80
CA SER A 89 0.53 11.56 -25.22
C SER A 89 0.22 10.41 -26.17
N SER A 90 0.10 9.18 -25.66
CA SER A 90 -0.25 8.01 -26.48
C SER A 90 -1.69 8.14 -26.99
N PRO A 91 -1.93 7.89 -28.30
CA PRO A 91 -3.29 7.85 -28.85
C PRO A 91 -4.12 6.66 -28.31
N GLU A 92 -3.46 5.67 -27.72
CA GLU A 92 -4.08 4.49 -27.13
C GLU A 92 -4.29 4.61 -25.61
N ALA A 93 -3.82 5.71 -24.97
CA ALA A 93 -4.01 5.90 -23.54
C ALA A 93 -5.49 6.19 -23.22
N SER A 94 -6.12 5.30 -22.46
CA SER A 94 -7.47 5.49 -21.94
C SER A 94 -7.60 4.88 -20.53
N GLU A 95 -8.51 5.41 -19.73
CA GLU A 95 -8.83 4.84 -18.41
C GLU A 95 -9.40 3.42 -18.52
N GLU A 96 -10.05 3.09 -19.63
CA GLU A 96 -10.65 1.78 -19.89
C GLU A 96 -9.59 0.66 -19.94
N ILE A 97 -8.34 0.97 -20.34
CA ILE A 97 -7.27 -0.02 -20.39
C ILE A 97 -6.94 -0.54 -19.00
N ALA A 98 -6.79 0.34 -18.01
CA ALA A 98 -6.50 -0.07 -16.64
C ALA A 98 -7.62 -0.94 -16.06
N LEU A 99 -8.88 -0.61 -16.35
CA LEU A 99 -10.05 -1.40 -15.96
C LEU A 99 -10.03 -2.80 -16.61
N TRP A 100 -9.75 -2.86 -17.91
CA TRP A 100 -9.66 -4.13 -18.61
C TRP A 100 -8.49 -5.00 -18.15
N LEU A 101 -7.32 -4.41 -17.93
CA LEU A 101 -6.15 -5.11 -17.35
C LEU A 101 -6.49 -5.71 -15.98
N ALA A 102 -7.13 -4.92 -15.11
CA ALA A 102 -7.53 -5.38 -13.79
C ALA A 102 -8.59 -6.50 -13.85
N ASP A 103 -9.53 -6.43 -14.80
CA ASP A 103 -10.50 -7.48 -15.05
C ASP A 103 -9.83 -8.80 -15.47
N GLU A 104 -8.83 -8.77 -16.38
CA GLU A 104 -8.08 -9.98 -16.78
C GLU A 104 -7.30 -10.60 -15.61
N PHE A 105 -6.74 -9.77 -14.71
CA PHE A 105 -6.06 -10.27 -13.51
C PHE A 105 -7.05 -10.89 -12.52
N THR A 106 -8.15 -10.20 -12.21
CA THR A 106 -9.12 -10.63 -11.19
C THR A 106 -10.09 -11.70 -11.67
N GLN A 107 -10.17 -11.97 -12.98
CA GLN A 107 -10.95 -13.08 -13.55
C GLN A 107 -10.51 -14.44 -13.03
N ARG A 108 -9.21 -14.59 -12.71
CA ARG A 108 -8.62 -15.81 -12.15
C ARG A 108 -7.89 -15.45 -10.88
N GLN A 109 -8.42 -15.88 -9.74
CA GLN A 109 -7.77 -15.72 -8.44
C GLN A 109 -6.30 -16.12 -8.44
N ASP A 110 -5.94 -17.18 -9.17
CA ASP A 110 -4.55 -17.65 -9.29
C ASP A 110 -3.58 -16.59 -9.82
N ASN A 111 -4.04 -15.58 -10.57
CA ASN A 111 -3.17 -14.50 -11.04
C ASN A 111 -2.78 -13.59 -9.88
N ILE A 112 -3.73 -13.30 -8.98
CA ILE A 112 -3.47 -12.51 -7.76
C ILE A 112 -2.64 -13.32 -6.78
N THR A 113 -2.93 -14.62 -6.61
CA THR A 113 -2.13 -15.53 -5.77
C THR A 113 -0.67 -15.56 -6.23
N LEU A 114 -0.42 -15.62 -7.54
CA LEU A 114 0.94 -15.59 -8.10
C LEU A 114 1.70 -14.31 -7.75
N LEU A 115 1.05 -13.15 -7.78
CA LEU A 115 1.67 -11.89 -7.36
C LEU A 115 1.99 -11.89 -5.86
N LEU A 116 1.12 -12.49 -5.04
CA LEU A 116 1.36 -12.67 -3.61
C LEU A 116 2.49 -13.66 -3.33
N ASP A 117 2.65 -14.71 -4.14
CA ASP A 117 3.75 -15.68 -4.03
C ASP A 117 5.11 -15.02 -4.25
N PHE A 118 5.21 -14.05 -5.16
CA PHE A 118 6.45 -13.29 -5.37
C PHE A 118 6.87 -12.45 -4.16
N LEU A 119 5.98 -12.17 -3.21
CA LEU A 119 6.34 -11.47 -1.97
C LEU A 119 7.24 -12.32 -1.04
N GLU A 120 7.24 -13.64 -1.20
CA GLU A 120 8.08 -14.56 -0.44
C GLU A 120 9.49 -14.74 -1.05
N THR A 121 9.72 -14.26 -2.27
CA THR A 121 11.04 -14.31 -2.91
C THR A 121 12.02 -13.35 -2.23
N ASN A 122 13.32 -13.59 -2.40
CA ASN A 122 14.35 -12.68 -1.88
C ASN A 122 14.68 -11.53 -2.84
N ASP A 123 14.15 -11.56 -4.07
CA ASP A 123 14.43 -10.55 -5.07
C ASP A 123 13.67 -9.24 -4.79
N PHE A 124 14.41 -8.13 -4.86
CA PHE A 124 13.87 -6.80 -4.61
C PHE A 124 12.78 -6.40 -5.61
N TYR A 125 13.07 -6.59 -6.90
CA TYR A 125 12.17 -6.13 -7.96
C TYR A 125 10.91 -6.99 -8.06
N SER A 126 11.03 -8.31 -7.86
CA SER A 126 9.89 -9.22 -7.84
C SER A 126 8.90 -8.82 -6.73
N ARG A 127 9.40 -8.51 -5.53
CA ARG A 127 8.57 -8.05 -4.41
C ARG A 127 7.96 -6.67 -4.67
N LEU A 128 8.78 -5.68 -5.02
CA LEU A 128 8.34 -4.30 -5.22
C LEU A 128 7.31 -4.19 -6.36
N TYR A 129 7.63 -4.76 -7.51
CA TYR A 129 6.75 -4.65 -8.68
C TYR A 129 5.47 -5.44 -8.52
N SER A 130 5.47 -6.56 -7.79
CA SER A 130 4.23 -7.28 -7.44
C SER A 130 3.33 -6.46 -6.54
N LEU A 131 3.87 -5.77 -5.53
CA LEU A 131 3.09 -4.86 -4.68
C LEU A 131 2.51 -3.71 -5.49
N GLN A 132 3.31 -3.05 -6.34
CA GLN A 132 2.85 -1.96 -7.19
C GLN A 132 1.77 -2.40 -8.17
N LEU A 133 1.91 -3.60 -8.73
CA LEU A 133 0.91 -4.16 -9.63
C LEU A 133 -0.39 -4.49 -8.88
N LEU A 134 -0.30 -5.08 -7.68
CA LEU A 134 -1.47 -5.28 -6.82
C LEU A 134 -2.15 -3.96 -6.47
N SER A 135 -1.38 -2.90 -6.16
CA SER A 135 -1.92 -1.55 -5.90
C SER A 135 -2.65 -0.98 -7.11
N ALA A 136 -2.10 -1.13 -8.32
CA ALA A 136 -2.72 -0.67 -9.56
C ALA A 136 -4.02 -1.43 -9.89
N ILE A 137 -4.03 -2.75 -9.69
CA ILE A 137 -5.21 -3.60 -9.87
C ILE A 137 -6.30 -3.23 -8.84
N LEU A 138 -5.92 -3.04 -7.57
CA LEU A 138 -6.82 -2.63 -6.49
C LEU A 138 -7.46 -1.26 -6.77
N ALA A 139 -6.67 -0.29 -7.23
CA ALA A 139 -7.18 1.03 -7.59
C ALA A 139 -8.21 0.98 -8.73
N SER A 140 -8.07 0.04 -9.67
CA SER A 140 -8.95 -0.11 -10.83
C SER A 140 -10.20 -0.96 -10.52
N ARG A 141 -10.07 -2.02 -9.72
CA ARG A 141 -11.14 -2.97 -9.37
C ARG A 141 -11.09 -3.35 -7.89
N THR A 142 -11.43 -2.41 -7.02
CA THR A 142 -11.29 -2.54 -5.57
C THR A 142 -11.94 -3.80 -5.01
N GLU A 143 -13.26 -3.95 -5.13
CA GLU A 143 -14.02 -5.05 -4.51
C GLU A 143 -13.53 -6.44 -4.97
N ARG A 144 -13.28 -6.61 -6.26
CA ARG A 144 -12.83 -7.90 -6.81
C ARG A 144 -11.40 -8.23 -6.38
N THR A 145 -10.54 -7.22 -6.29
CA THR A 145 -9.16 -7.40 -5.83
C THR A 145 -9.11 -7.73 -4.35
N GLU A 146 -9.92 -7.05 -3.53
CA GLU A 146 -10.10 -7.37 -2.10
C GLU A 146 -10.53 -8.83 -1.92
N GLU A 147 -11.55 -9.29 -2.66
CA GLU A 147 -12.02 -10.66 -2.61
C GLU A 147 -10.91 -11.67 -3.01
N CYS A 148 -10.20 -11.40 -4.10
CA CYS A 148 -9.10 -12.26 -4.55
C CYS A 148 -7.96 -12.35 -3.51
N ILE A 149 -7.56 -11.24 -2.89
CA ILE A 149 -6.53 -11.21 -1.86
C ILE A 149 -7.01 -11.92 -0.60
N PHE A 150 -8.25 -11.67 -0.18
CA PHE A 150 -8.84 -12.24 1.03
C PHE A 150 -8.98 -13.77 0.93
N THR A 151 -9.35 -14.28 -0.24
CA THR A 151 -9.55 -15.71 -0.49
C THR A 151 -8.28 -16.45 -0.91
N ALA A 152 -7.21 -15.71 -1.25
CA ALA A 152 -5.92 -16.33 -1.57
C ALA A 152 -5.30 -17.03 -0.35
N PRO A 153 -4.74 -18.23 -0.50
CA PRO A 153 -4.05 -18.91 0.59
C PRO A 153 -2.92 -18.04 1.16
N LEU A 154 -2.98 -17.74 2.46
CA LEU A 154 -2.02 -16.89 3.17
C LEU A 154 -1.86 -15.47 2.58
N GLY A 155 -2.80 -15.00 1.75
CA GLY A 155 -2.67 -13.73 1.04
C GLY A 155 -2.44 -12.55 1.97
N ILE A 156 -3.26 -12.41 3.01
CA ILE A 156 -3.12 -11.35 4.02
C ILE A 156 -1.85 -11.53 4.85
N SER A 157 -1.54 -12.76 5.29
CA SER A 157 -0.33 -13.04 6.08
C SER A 157 0.94 -12.63 5.33
N ARG A 158 1.03 -12.92 4.03
CA ARG A 158 2.14 -12.52 3.16
C ARG A 158 2.27 -11.00 3.05
N LEU A 159 1.16 -10.30 2.81
CA LEU A 159 1.16 -8.82 2.73
C LEU A 159 1.61 -8.19 4.05
N VAL A 160 1.08 -8.65 5.18
CA VAL A 160 1.45 -8.11 6.49
C VAL A 160 2.91 -8.44 6.85
N ALA A 161 3.41 -9.62 6.46
CA ALA A 161 4.82 -9.98 6.68
C ALA A 161 5.81 -9.05 5.96
N VAL A 162 5.41 -8.46 4.84
CA VAL A 162 6.27 -7.49 4.10
C VAL A 162 6.53 -6.21 4.90
N LEU A 163 5.71 -5.88 5.90
CA LEU A 163 5.97 -4.74 6.79
C LEU A 163 7.27 -4.88 7.61
N ASP A 164 7.82 -6.09 7.70
CA ASP A 164 9.14 -6.35 8.32
C ASP A 164 10.30 -6.31 7.32
N ASP A 165 10.06 -5.96 6.05
CA ASP A 165 11.14 -5.88 5.06
C ASP A 165 12.12 -4.76 5.43
N LYS A 166 13.41 -5.10 5.38
CA LYS A 166 14.50 -4.16 5.66
C LYS A 166 14.66 -3.09 4.56
N ARG A 167 14.13 -3.34 3.38
CA ARG A 167 14.16 -2.42 2.25
C ARG A 167 12.95 -1.50 2.32
N GLU A 168 13.18 -0.25 2.66
CA GLU A 168 12.13 0.76 2.88
C GLU A 168 11.13 0.85 1.71
N ALA A 169 11.61 0.82 0.47
CA ALA A 169 10.73 0.90 -0.69
C ALA A 169 9.71 -0.25 -0.73
N VAL A 170 10.10 -1.48 -0.40
CA VAL A 170 9.21 -2.66 -0.38
C VAL A 170 8.24 -2.57 0.80
N ARG A 171 8.75 -2.25 2.00
CA ARG A 171 7.95 -2.07 3.22
C ARG A 171 6.89 -0.97 3.04
N ASN A 172 7.30 0.18 2.53
CA ASN A 172 6.41 1.34 2.39
C ASN A 172 5.35 1.11 1.30
N GLU A 173 5.68 0.38 0.22
CA GLU A 173 4.69 -0.03 -0.78
C GLU A 173 3.65 -0.99 -0.20
N ALA A 174 4.06 -1.96 0.64
CA ALA A 174 3.13 -2.84 1.35
C ALA A 174 2.23 -2.07 2.33
N LEU A 175 2.78 -1.08 3.04
CA LEU A 175 2.03 -0.19 3.93
C LEU A 175 0.95 0.57 3.13
N THR A 176 1.31 1.12 1.99
CA THR A 176 0.40 1.82 1.09
C THR A 176 -0.71 0.89 0.59
N LEU A 177 -0.35 -0.31 0.10
CA LEU A 177 -1.33 -1.30 -0.36
C LEU A 177 -2.31 -1.70 0.74
N LEU A 178 -1.84 -2.01 1.95
CA LEU A 178 -2.69 -2.34 3.09
C LEU A 178 -3.60 -1.17 3.49
N THR A 179 -3.13 0.07 3.37
CA THR A 179 -3.93 1.26 3.66
C THR A 179 -5.10 1.42 2.69
N TYR A 180 -4.90 1.10 1.41
CA TYR A 180 -5.99 1.12 0.42
C TYR A 180 -6.89 -0.12 0.47
N LEU A 181 -6.39 -1.24 0.97
CA LEU A 181 -7.11 -2.51 1.06
C LEU A 181 -8.10 -2.55 2.25
N THR A 182 -7.84 -1.79 3.33
CA THR A 182 -8.54 -1.99 4.61
C THR A 182 -9.75 -1.07 4.90
N PRO A 183 -10.11 -0.02 4.11
CA PRO A 183 -11.16 0.91 4.50
C PRO A 183 -12.57 0.32 4.48
N SER A 184 -12.87 -0.60 3.58
CA SER A 184 -14.23 -1.03 3.21
C SER A 184 -14.70 -2.30 3.90
N SER A 185 -13.80 -3.23 4.27
CA SER A 185 -14.15 -4.55 4.77
C SER A 185 -13.77 -4.76 6.25
N SER A 186 -14.77 -4.86 7.12
CA SER A 186 -14.54 -5.14 8.55
C SER A 186 -13.92 -6.52 8.79
N GLU A 187 -14.24 -7.51 7.95
CA GLU A 187 -13.67 -8.86 8.06
C GLU A 187 -12.19 -8.86 7.68
N LEU A 188 -11.84 -8.16 6.59
CA LEU A 188 -10.46 -8.01 6.17
C LEU A 188 -9.63 -7.26 7.24
N GLN A 189 -10.19 -6.19 7.84
CA GLN A 189 -9.57 -5.49 8.97
C GLN A 189 -9.26 -6.43 10.14
N LYS A 190 -10.18 -7.36 10.48
CA LYS A 190 -9.97 -8.34 11.57
C LYS A 190 -8.81 -9.28 11.22
N VAL A 191 -8.80 -9.85 10.02
CA VAL A 191 -7.73 -10.78 9.62
C VAL A 191 -6.37 -10.07 9.64
N VAL A 192 -6.28 -8.85 9.09
CA VAL A 192 -5.05 -8.04 9.13
C VAL A 192 -4.61 -7.77 10.58
N ALA A 193 -5.56 -7.46 11.50
CA ALA A 193 -5.23 -7.24 12.90
C ALA A 193 -4.66 -8.49 13.59
N PHE A 194 -5.19 -9.68 13.29
CA PHE A 194 -4.72 -10.95 13.84
C PHE A 194 -3.33 -11.37 13.34
N GLU A 195 -2.87 -10.83 12.20
CA GLU A 195 -1.51 -11.06 11.67
C GLU A 195 -0.43 -10.20 12.37
N ASN A 196 -0.72 -9.72 13.58
CA ASN A 196 0.21 -8.92 14.40
C ASN A 196 0.61 -7.58 13.74
N VAL A 197 -0.28 -6.98 12.97
CA VAL A 197 -0.02 -5.71 12.27
C VAL A 197 0.25 -4.55 13.24
N PHE A 198 -0.43 -4.51 14.40
CA PHE A 198 -0.29 -3.41 15.34
C PHE A 198 1.15 -3.28 15.86
N ASP A 199 1.78 -4.39 16.24
CA ASP A 199 3.17 -4.38 16.71
C ASP A 199 4.14 -3.98 15.61
N ARG A 200 3.90 -4.44 14.39
CA ARG A 200 4.70 -4.05 13.22
C ARG A 200 4.62 -2.56 12.94
N LEU A 201 3.42 -1.98 12.97
CA LEU A 201 3.23 -0.54 12.79
C LEU A 201 3.94 0.28 13.89
N PHE A 202 3.82 -0.11 15.16
CA PHE A 202 4.55 0.56 16.24
C PHE A 202 6.06 0.45 16.11
N ASN A 203 6.57 -0.68 15.61
CA ASN A 203 7.99 -0.85 15.34
C ASN A 203 8.46 0.07 14.20
N ILE A 204 7.70 0.16 13.10
CA ILE A 204 8.01 1.09 12.01
C ILE A 204 8.02 2.52 12.54
N ILE A 205 6.96 2.98 13.23
CA ILE A 205 6.88 4.32 13.81
C ILE A 205 8.11 4.62 14.70
N LYS A 206 8.51 3.67 15.52
CA LYS A 206 9.68 3.83 16.40
C LYS A 206 10.99 3.97 15.61
N HIS A 207 11.17 3.17 14.56
CA HIS A 207 12.38 3.20 13.73
C HIS A 207 12.47 4.45 12.85
N GLU A 208 11.33 4.98 12.42
CA GLU A 208 11.23 6.21 11.60
C GLU A 208 11.30 7.51 12.41
N GLY A 209 11.67 7.48 13.69
CA GLY A 209 11.81 8.69 14.51
C GLY A 209 10.59 9.10 15.31
N SER A 210 9.57 8.24 15.40
CA SER A 210 8.35 8.46 16.18
C SER A 210 7.55 9.69 15.70
N ILE A 211 6.74 10.30 16.56
CA ILE A 211 5.87 11.43 16.20
C ILE A 211 6.66 12.71 15.94
N SER A 212 7.74 12.93 16.69
CA SER A 212 8.48 14.20 16.69
C SER A 212 9.44 14.35 15.52
N GLU A 213 10.07 13.26 15.08
CA GLU A 213 11.12 13.27 14.04
C GLU A 213 10.74 12.46 12.80
N GLY A 214 9.65 11.69 12.90
CA GLY A 214 9.21 10.82 11.82
C GLY A 214 8.65 11.58 10.64
N ASP A 215 8.93 11.04 9.46
CA ASP A 215 8.44 11.56 8.18
C ASP A 215 7.02 11.07 7.84
N ARG A 216 6.67 11.10 6.57
CA ARG A 216 5.38 10.65 6.05
C ARG A 216 5.06 9.18 6.34
N VAL A 217 6.05 8.31 6.48
CA VAL A 217 5.82 6.88 6.76
C VAL A 217 5.14 6.71 8.12
N VAL A 218 5.46 7.57 9.11
CA VAL A 218 4.78 7.58 10.41
C VAL A 218 3.30 7.95 10.26
N GLU A 219 2.99 8.97 9.47
CA GLU A 219 1.62 9.36 9.15
C GLU A 219 0.86 8.20 8.48
N ASP A 220 1.47 7.54 7.49
CA ASP A 220 0.87 6.41 6.76
C ASP A 220 0.61 5.21 7.70
N CYS A 221 1.50 4.91 8.64
CA CYS A 221 1.27 3.91 9.69
C CYS A 221 0.05 4.25 10.57
N LEU A 222 -0.10 5.52 10.95
CA LEU A 222 -1.24 5.96 11.76
C LEU A 222 -2.55 5.95 10.97
N ILE A 223 -2.50 6.20 9.66
CA ILE A 223 -3.67 6.09 8.76
C ILE A 223 -4.11 4.61 8.66
N LEU A 224 -3.18 3.68 8.45
CA LEU A 224 -3.51 2.25 8.44
C LEU A 224 -4.08 1.82 9.80
N LEU A 225 -3.47 2.24 10.89
CA LEU A 225 -3.97 1.97 12.24
C LEU A 225 -5.41 2.50 12.41
N ALA A 226 -5.70 3.71 11.93
CA ALA A 226 -7.04 4.28 11.95
C ALA A 226 -8.04 3.46 11.12
N ASN A 227 -7.66 3.01 9.92
CA ASN A 227 -8.53 2.16 9.10
C ASN A 227 -8.90 0.86 9.81
N LEU A 228 -7.93 0.21 10.47
CA LEU A 228 -8.15 -1.05 11.18
C LEU A 228 -9.04 -0.92 12.43
N LEU A 229 -9.06 0.26 13.05
CA LEU A 229 -9.81 0.51 14.30
C LEU A 229 -11.16 1.18 14.08
N ARG A 230 -11.36 1.81 12.90
CA ARG A 230 -12.57 2.58 12.60
C ARG A 230 -13.80 1.67 12.59
N LEU A 231 -14.76 1.96 13.46
CA LEU A 231 -16.04 1.24 13.58
C LEU A 231 -15.87 -0.28 13.77
N ASN A 232 -14.71 -0.74 14.22
CA ASN A 232 -14.40 -2.14 14.43
C ASN A 232 -14.14 -2.43 15.92
N VAL A 233 -15.23 -2.70 16.66
CA VAL A 233 -15.19 -2.95 18.12
C VAL A 233 -14.31 -4.16 18.45
N SER A 234 -14.31 -5.19 17.60
CA SER A 234 -13.47 -6.38 17.77
C SER A 234 -11.99 -6.02 17.75
N ASN A 235 -11.57 -5.24 16.75
CA ASN A 235 -10.17 -4.80 16.65
C ASN A 235 -9.79 -3.84 17.78
N GLN A 236 -10.72 -2.98 18.24
CA GLN A 236 -10.46 -2.12 19.41
C GLN A 236 -10.28 -2.94 20.69
N SER A 237 -11.06 -4.01 20.88
CA SER A 237 -10.90 -4.93 22.01
C SER A 237 -9.57 -5.66 21.94
N PHE A 238 -9.25 -6.24 20.78
CA PHE A 238 -7.98 -6.92 20.53
C PHE A 238 -6.78 -5.98 20.76
N PHE A 239 -6.86 -4.74 20.30
CA PHE A 239 -5.83 -3.72 20.51
C PHE A 239 -5.57 -3.44 22.00
N ARG A 240 -6.64 -3.35 22.84
CA ARG A 240 -6.49 -3.19 24.28
C ARG A 240 -5.87 -4.43 24.93
N GLU A 241 -6.37 -5.60 24.58
CA GLU A 241 -5.96 -6.89 25.15
C GLU A 241 -4.50 -7.25 24.83
N THR A 242 -4.01 -6.84 23.66
CA THR A 242 -2.60 -7.04 23.24
C THR A 242 -1.65 -5.97 23.78
N GLY A 243 -2.11 -5.06 24.66
CA GLY A 243 -1.25 -4.07 25.30
C GLY A 243 -0.78 -2.94 24.39
N CYS A 244 -1.55 -2.61 23.35
CA CYS A 244 -1.20 -1.53 22.42
C CYS A 244 -1.55 -0.13 22.97
N VAL A 245 -2.46 -0.01 23.95
CA VAL A 245 -2.83 1.29 24.54
C VAL A 245 -1.66 1.99 25.22
N PRO A 246 -0.80 1.31 26.03
CA PRO A 246 0.43 1.92 26.55
C PRO A 246 1.36 2.47 25.48
N LYS A 247 1.43 1.82 24.29
CA LYS A 247 2.24 2.30 23.17
C LYS A 247 1.70 3.61 22.59
N LEU A 248 0.36 3.77 22.51
CA LEU A 248 -0.24 5.07 22.15
C LEU A 248 0.09 6.16 23.17
N ALA A 249 0.02 5.87 24.48
CA ALA A 249 0.41 6.82 25.53
C ALA A 249 1.89 7.25 25.39
N GLN A 250 2.78 6.31 25.06
CA GLN A 250 4.18 6.62 24.80
C GLN A 250 4.37 7.52 23.58
N LEU A 251 3.66 7.28 22.47
CA LEU A 251 3.71 8.15 21.28
C LEU A 251 3.22 9.56 21.58
N LEU A 252 2.16 9.72 22.38
CA LEU A 252 1.69 11.02 22.85
C LEU A 252 2.74 11.75 23.70
N SER A 253 3.36 11.03 24.63
CA SER A 253 4.43 11.59 25.46
C SER A 253 5.61 12.06 24.59
N ASN A 254 5.99 11.28 23.59
CA ASN A 254 7.07 11.65 22.67
C ASN A 254 6.73 12.91 21.85
N SER A 255 5.45 13.10 21.48
CA SER A 255 5.04 14.33 20.76
C SER A 255 5.25 15.60 21.57
N LEU A 256 5.19 15.51 22.91
CA LEU A 256 5.39 16.63 23.84
C LEU A 256 6.88 16.90 24.14
N SER A 257 7.75 15.91 24.01
CA SER A 257 9.16 16.00 24.45
C SER A 257 10.07 16.85 23.53
N GLY A 258 9.60 17.24 22.35
CA GLY A 258 10.39 18.02 21.37
C GLY A 258 10.24 19.54 21.45
N ASP A 259 9.46 20.07 22.40
CA ASP A 259 9.11 21.49 22.42
C ASP A 259 10.22 22.43 22.95
N GLY A 260 11.39 21.91 23.33
CA GLY A 260 12.46 22.71 23.95
C GLY A 260 13.78 22.81 23.20
N ALA A 261 14.02 22.05 22.14
CA ALA A 261 15.36 21.86 21.62
C ALA A 261 15.70 22.56 20.30
N ASP A 262 14.74 22.98 19.47
CA ASP A 262 15.08 23.52 18.14
C ASP A 262 14.28 24.79 17.74
N ALA A 263 14.83 25.94 18.13
CA ALA A 263 14.47 27.21 17.49
C ALA A 263 14.94 27.29 16.01
N GLY A 264 15.52 26.21 15.47
CA GLY A 264 16.08 26.09 14.13
C GLY A 264 15.60 24.86 13.34
N ALA A 265 14.62 24.09 13.84
CA ALA A 265 14.04 23.01 13.06
C ALA A 265 13.46 23.57 11.76
N ALA A 266 13.76 22.92 10.64
CA ALA A 266 13.23 23.33 9.34
C ALA A 266 11.68 23.34 9.37
N GLU A 267 11.05 24.34 8.80
CA GLU A 267 9.58 24.52 8.79
C GLU A 267 8.83 23.25 8.34
N TRP A 268 9.39 22.52 7.37
CA TRP A 268 8.80 21.26 6.89
C TRP A 268 8.76 20.17 7.98
N ALA A 269 9.76 20.10 8.86
CA ALA A 269 9.81 19.11 9.96
C ALA A 269 8.69 19.39 10.98
N GLN A 270 8.44 20.67 11.30
CA GLN A 270 7.34 21.05 12.16
C GLN A 270 5.98 20.74 11.53
N VAL A 271 5.82 20.98 10.23
CA VAL A 271 4.58 20.62 9.50
C VAL A 271 4.34 19.11 9.57
N GLN A 272 5.36 18.28 9.37
CA GLN A 272 5.20 16.83 9.44
C GLN A 272 4.92 16.35 10.88
N LYS A 273 5.60 16.89 11.88
CA LYS A 273 5.30 16.63 13.31
C LYS A 273 3.82 16.91 13.62
N ASN A 274 3.30 18.05 13.14
CA ASN A 274 1.90 18.41 13.34
C ASN A 274 0.94 17.44 12.67
N ARG A 275 1.24 16.97 11.45
CA ARG A 275 0.45 15.95 10.76
C ARG A 275 0.45 14.62 11.52
N ASN A 276 1.62 14.17 11.97
CA ASN A 276 1.76 12.95 12.76
C ASN A 276 0.96 13.06 14.07
N THR A 277 1.05 14.20 14.77
CA THR A 277 0.29 14.44 15.99
C THR A 277 -1.21 14.44 15.74
N PHE A 278 -1.67 15.10 14.67
CA PHE A 278 -3.08 15.12 14.28
C PHE A 278 -3.59 13.70 13.95
N ALA A 279 -2.82 12.92 13.17
CA ALA A 279 -3.17 11.55 12.83
C ALA A 279 -3.25 10.65 14.08
N LEU A 280 -2.31 10.80 15.04
CA LEU A 280 -2.34 10.07 16.30
C LEU A 280 -3.59 10.44 17.13
N LEU A 281 -3.92 11.72 17.22
CA LEU A 281 -5.15 12.16 17.88
C LEU A 281 -6.38 11.57 17.18
N ALA A 282 -6.45 11.58 15.84
CA ALA A 282 -7.55 10.97 15.10
C ALA A 282 -7.71 9.46 15.41
N VAL A 283 -6.61 8.72 15.59
CA VAL A 283 -6.67 7.32 16.06
C VAL A 283 -7.32 7.20 17.44
N LEU A 284 -6.90 8.04 18.39
CA LEU A 284 -7.50 8.04 19.74
C LEU A 284 -9.01 8.30 19.71
N ARG A 285 -9.47 9.22 18.88
CA ARG A 285 -10.89 9.54 18.72
C ARG A 285 -11.74 8.35 18.34
N LEU A 286 -11.21 7.40 17.57
CA LEU A 286 -11.95 6.20 17.15
C LEU A 286 -12.40 5.33 18.33
N PHE A 287 -11.66 5.36 19.43
CA PHE A 287 -11.99 4.61 20.66
C PHE A 287 -13.07 5.30 21.52
N LEU A 288 -13.34 6.59 21.26
CA LEU A 288 -14.16 7.44 22.13
C LEU A 288 -15.50 7.82 21.48
N VAL A 289 -15.99 7.05 20.54
CA VAL A 289 -17.27 7.30 19.86
C VAL A 289 -18.41 7.24 20.87
N THR A 290 -19.15 8.34 21.00
CA THR A 290 -20.29 8.44 21.95
C THR A 290 -21.34 7.38 21.67
N GLY A 291 -21.71 6.61 22.71
CA GLY A 291 -22.68 5.51 22.58
C GLY A 291 -22.15 4.21 21.94
N GLY A 292 -20.86 4.15 21.60
CA GLY A 292 -20.23 2.93 21.09
C GLY A 292 -20.12 1.84 22.17
N HIS A 293 -20.40 0.60 21.81
CA HIS A 293 -20.36 -0.55 22.76
C HIS A 293 -18.99 -0.71 23.46
N GLY A 294 -17.88 -0.39 22.79
CA GLY A 294 -16.53 -0.49 23.36
C GLY A 294 -16.09 0.74 24.16
N THR A 295 -16.80 1.86 24.05
CA THR A 295 -16.36 3.17 24.57
C THR A 295 -16.08 3.17 26.09
N PRO A 296 -16.93 2.60 26.98
CA PRO A 296 -16.61 2.58 28.39
C PRO A 296 -15.32 1.85 28.74
N ALA A 297 -15.05 0.71 28.08
CA ALA A 297 -13.81 -0.04 28.29
C ALA A 297 -12.59 0.71 27.73
N ASN A 298 -12.75 1.41 26.60
CA ASN A 298 -11.72 2.27 26.02
C ASN A 298 -11.39 3.44 26.95
N GLN A 299 -12.40 4.13 27.48
CA GLN A 299 -12.25 5.23 28.45
C GLN A 299 -11.50 4.79 29.69
N ALA A 300 -11.89 3.64 30.28
CA ALA A 300 -11.23 3.08 31.45
C ALA A 300 -9.74 2.79 31.18
N SER A 301 -9.43 2.17 30.05
CA SER A 301 -8.06 1.88 29.63
C SER A 301 -7.25 3.15 29.41
N PHE A 302 -7.81 4.16 28.75
CA PHE A 302 -7.14 5.45 28.49
C PHE A 302 -6.88 6.23 29.78
N TRP A 303 -7.83 6.18 30.74
CA TRP A 303 -7.66 6.76 32.07
C TRP A 303 -6.50 6.11 32.82
N GLN A 304 -6.45 4.77 32.84
CA GLN A 304 -5.37 4.02 33.49
C GLN A 304 -3.99 4.31 32.92
N GLN A 305 -3.89 4.59 31.62
CA GLN A 305 -2.64 4.91 30.94
C GLN A 305 -2.29 6.42 30.93
N GLY A 306 -3.09 7.26 31.61
CA GLY A 306 -2.81 8.70 31.70
C GLY A 306 -2.99 9.47 30.38
N ILE A 307 -3.63 8.89 29.38
CA ILE A 307 -3.82 9.50 28.05
C ILE A 307 -4.56 10.84 28.17
N LEU A 308 -5.55 10.96 29.06
CA LEU A 308 -6.25 12.23 29.27
C LEU A 308 -5.30 13.36 29.67
N ALA A 309 -4.37 13.12 30.59
CA ALA A 309 -3.41 14.14 31.03
C ALA A 309 -2.51 14.59 29.87
N LEU A 310 -2.04 13.65 29.05
CA LEU A 310 -1.23 13.96 27.87
C LEU A 310 -1.99 14.76 26.83
N VAL A 311 -3.24 14.39 26.53
CA VAL A 311 -4.13 15.12 25.61
C VAL A 311 -4.37 16.55 26.10
N LEU A 312 -4.61 16.74 27.41
CA LEU A 312 -4.76 18.07 27.99
C LEU A 312 -3.46 18.89 27.92
N GLN A 313 -2.30 18.29 28.11
CA GLN A 313 -1.01 18.98 27.94
C GLN A 313 -0.84 19.47 26.49
N ILE A 314 -1.20 18.68 25.48
CA ILE A 314 -1.21 19.11 24.08
C ILE A 314 -2.17 20.30 23.88
N ALA A 315 -3.37 20.24 24.46
CA ALA A 315 -4.37 21.32 24.35
C ALA A 315 -3.89 22.65 24.92
N PHE A 316 -3.18 22.61 26.05
CA PHE A 316 -2.72 23.81 26.76
C PHE A 316 -1.31 24.24 26.40
N SER A 317 -0.56 23.47 25.60
CA SER A 317 0.74 23.88 25.10
C SER A 317 0.62 25.14 24.24
N ARG A 318 1.56 26.09 24.42
CA ARG A 318 1.59 27.35 23.65
C ARG A 318 2.05 27.10 22.20
N THR A 319 2.84 26.09 21.97
CA THR A 319 3.43 25.75 20.67
C THR A 319 2.51 24.95 19.76
N THR A 320 1.43 24.38 20.30
CA THR A 320 0.50 23.55 19.54
C THR A 320 -0.37 24.41 18.61
N GLU A 321 -0.46 23.99 17.35
CA GLU A 321 -1.31 24.63 16.34
C GLU A 321 -2.80 24.59 16.69
N ILE A 322 -3.54 25.60 16.17
CA ILE A 322 -4.98 25.76 16.43
C ILE A 322 -5.79 24.54 15.96
N GLN A 323 -5.40 23.91 14.85
CA GLN A 323 -6.07 22.72 14.32
C GLN A 323 -5.97 21.53 15.27
N ILE A 324 -4.79 21.31 15.85
CA ILE A 324 -4.55 20.26 16.85
C ILE A 324 -5.36 20.54 18.11
N LYS A 325 -5.40 21.80 18.56
CA LYS A 325 -6.23 22.21 19.73
C LYS A 325 -7.72 22.00 19.47
N ALA A 326 -8.20 22.25 18.26
CA ALA A 326 -9.59 22.02 17.88
C ALA A 326 -9.92 20.51 17.89
N GLU A 327 -9.00 19.68 17.39
CA GLU A 327 -9.14 18.23 17.44
C GLU A 327 -9.20 17.75 18.90
N VAL A 328 -8.31 18.22 19.77
CA VAL A 328 -8.32 17.85 21.19
C VAL A 328 -9.64 18.18 21.88
N ARG A 329 -10.29 19.31 21.58
CA ARG A 329 -11.60 19.64 22.16
C ARG A 329 -12.67 18.56 21.88
N SER A 330 -12.57 17.86 20.78
CA SER A 330 -13.51 16.77 20.45
C SER A 330 -13.43 15.57 21.41
N TYR A 331 -12.38 15.46 22.24
CA TYR A 331 -12.17 14.38 23.21
C TYR A 331 -12.66 14.69 24.62
N ILE A 332 -12.78 15.98 24.98
CA ILE A 332 -13.05 16.40 26.36
C ILE A 332 -14.38 15.81 26.83
N ASN A 333 -15.43 15.91 26.05
CA ASN A 333 -16.74 15.33 26.38
C ASN A 333 -16.73 13.79 26.43
N PRO A 334 -16.23 13.06 25.43
CA PRO A 334 -16.16 11.59 25.45
C PRO A 334 -15.25 11.01 26.53
N LEU A 335 -14.25 11.76 27.01
CA LEU A 335 -13.39 11.34 28.13
C LEU A 335 -14.04 11.54 29.52
N GLY A 336 -15.25 12.12 29.58
CA GLY A 336 -15.97 12.29 30.83
C GLY A 336 -15.50 13.50 31.66
N VAL A 337 -14.77 14.43 31.05
CA VAL A 337 -14.44 15.70 31.70
C VAL A 337 -15.68 16.59 31.63
N VAL A 338 -16.41 16.63 32.75
CA VAL A 338 -17.48 17.62 32.93
C VAL A 338 -16.80 18.96 33.21
N CYS A 339 -16.94 19.92 32.30
CA CYS A 339 -16.55 21.31 32.54
C CYS A 339 -17.53 21.97 33.51
#